data_75f697d8173ddaf035d2f8da9eb95d39
#
_entry.id   75f697d8173ddaf035d2f8da9eb95d39
#
_cell.length_a   1.000
_cell.length_b   1.000
_cell.length_c   1.000
_cell.angle_alpha   90.00
_cell.angle_beta   90.00
_cell.angle_gamma   90.00
#
_symmetry.space_group_name_H-M   'P 1'
#
loop_
_entity.id
_entity.type
_entity.pdbx_description
1 polymer ?
#
loop_
_entity_poly.entity_id
_entity_poly.type
_entity_poly.pdbx_seq_one_letter_code
_entity_poly.pdbx_strand_id
1 'polypeptide(L)'
;TPIYYYEMSGQMKTLIDRMNAMYAQDYKFREVYLLTAAAEDESYVPERAEAGLTGWIDCYPKARLAGSLFCGGVNEPHAIQGNAKLQVAFEMGKSI
;
A
#
# COMPACT_ATOMS: atom_id res chain seq x y z
N THR A 1 4.23 0.61 1.89
CA THR A 1 5.37 1.08 1.09
C THR A 1 5.54 2.59 1.24
N PRO A 2 6.76 3.11 1.34
CA PRO A 2 6.98 4.54 1.12
C PRO A 2 6.67 4.90 -0.34
N ILE A 3 6.35 6.17 -0.56
CA ILE A 3 6.18 6.73 -1.90
C ILE A 3 7.45 7.47 -2.29
N TYR A 4 8.06 7.06 -3.38
CA TYR A 4 9.21 7.72 -3.99
C TYR A 4 8.82 8.09 -5.42
N TYR A 5 8.96 9.40 -5.75
CA TYR A 5 8.56 9.89 -7.08
C TYR A 5 7.16 9.44 -7.48
N TYR A 6 6.21 9.54 -6.52
CA TYR A 6 4.77 9.25 -6.70
C TYR A 6 4.42 7.78 -6.96
N GLU A 7 5.39 6.88 -6.82
CA GLU A 7 5.20 5.44 -7.05
C GLU A 7 5.55 4.65 -5.79
N MET A 8 5.16 3.39 -5.77
CA MET A 8 5.63 2.46 -4.74
C MET A 8 7.16 2.30 -4.83
N SER A 9 7.79 1.94 -3.73
CA SER A 9 9.22 1.69 -3.71
C SER A 9 9.62 0.58 -4.68
N GLY A 10 10.87 0.62 -5.17
CA GLY A 10 11.40 -0.42 -6.03
C GLY A 10 11.37 -1.81 -5.36
N GLN A 11 11.60 -1.86 -4.04
CA GLN A 11 11.51 -3.09 -3.27
C GLN A 11 10.10 -3.67 -3.29
N MET A 12 9.09 -2.83 -3.14
CA MET A 12 7.70 -3.27 -3.19
C MET A 12 7.34 -3.78 -4.59
N LYS A 13 7.75 -3.05 -5.64
CA LYS A 13 7.50 -3.48 -7.02
C LYS A 13 8.19 -4.82 -7.32
N THR A 14 9.41 -5.01 -6.85
CA THR A 14 10.14 -6.27 -6.99
C THR A 14 9.39 -7.42 -6.31
N LEU A 15 8.86 -7.19 -5.11
CA LEU A 15 8.05 -8.18 -4.41
C LEU A 15 6.83 -8.58 -5.24
N ILE A 16 6.08 -7.58 -5.73
CA ILE A 16 4.88 -7.81 -6.56
C ILE A 16 5.24 -8.60 -7.83
N ASP A 17 6.32 -8.23 -8.50
CA ASP A 17 6.75 -8.93 -9.71
C ASP A 17 7.10 -10.40 -9.43
N ARG A 18 7.70 -10.67 -8.27
CA ARG A 18 8.03 -12.04 -7.86
C ARG A 18 6.79 -12.86 -7.49
N MET A 19 5.71 -12.20 -7.08
CA MET A 19 4.44 -12.88 -6.81
C MET A 19 3.77 -13.43 -8.08
N ASN A 20 4.33 -13.14 -9.25
CA ASN A 20 3.87 -13.75 -10.50
C ASN A 20 3.84 -15.29 -10.43
N ALA A 21 4.72 -15.89 -9.63
CA ALA A 21 4.71 -17.34 -9.41
C ALA A 21 3.39 -17.85 -8.80
N MET A 22 2.61 -16.98 -8.16
CA MET A 22 1.31 -17.32 -7.57
C MET A 22 0.16 -17.25 -8.56
N TYR A 23 0.36 -16.64 -9.72
CA TYR A 23 -0.72 -16.35 -10.67
C TYR A 23 -1.51 -17.60 -11.08
N ALA A 24 -0.84 -18.72 -11.30
CA ALA A 24 -1.46 -19.97 -11.69
C ALA A 24 -1.76 -20.90 -10.50
N GLN A 25 -1.58 -20.41 -9.26
CA GLN A 25 -1.78 -21.20 -8.05
C GLN A 25 -3.15 -20.95 -7.44
N ASP A 26 -3.55 -21.83 -6.53
CA ASP A 26 -4.74 -21.61 -5.70
C ASP A 26 -4.40 -20.67 -4.54
N TYR A 27 -4.34 -19.37 -4.84
CA TYR A 27 -4.03 -18.35 -3.84
C TYR A 27 -5.16 -18.20 -2.80
N LYS A 28 -4.79 -17.86 -1.56
CA LYS A 28 -5.73 -17.81 -0.43
C LYS A 28 -6.13 -16.38 -0.04
N PHE A 29 -5.33 -15.37 -0.39
CA PHE A 29 -5.66 -14.00 -0.02
C PHE A 29 -6.92 -13.51 -0.76
N ARG A 30 -7.66 -12.62 -0.11
CA ARG A 30 -8.91 -12.05 -0.65
C ARG A 30 -8.91 -10.54 -0.54
N GLU A 31 -8.39 -10.02 0.55
CA GLU A 31 -8.37 -8.59 0.82
C GLU A 31 -6.95 -8.09 0.92
N VAL A 32 -6.69 -7.00 0.23
CA VAL A 32 -5.40 -6.33 0.23
C VAL A 32 -5.60 -4.93 0.81
N TYR A 33 -4.72 -4.55 1.71
CA TYR A 33 -4.73 -3.23 2.33
C TYR A 33 -3.42 -2.53 1.99
N LEU A 34 -3.51 -1.26 1.59
CA LEU A 34 -2.35 -0.48 1.21
C LEU A 34 -2.06 0.60 2.25
N LEU A 35 -0.88 0.56 2.84
CA LEU A 35 -0.39 1.63 3.70
C LEU A 35 0.76 2.33 2.99
N THR A 36 0.67 3.65 2.85
CA THR A 36 1.69 4.47 2.19
C THR A 36 2.10 5.66 3.05
N ALA A 37 3.33 6.11 2.86
CA ALA A 37 3.87 7.28 3.54
C ALA A 37 4.75 8.08 2.59
N ALA A 38 4.77 9.39 2.73
CA ALA A 38 5.57 10.27 1.89
C ALA A 38 5.95 11.55 2.63
N ALA A 39 6.96 12.26 2.11
CA ALA A 39 7.33 13.60 2.57
C ALA A 39 6.24 14.63 2.25
N GLU A 40 5.66 14.57 1.04
CA GLU A 40 4.56 15.43 0.64
C GLU A 40 3.24 14.99 1.27
N ASP A 41 2.34 15.94 1.54
CA ASP A 41 1.06 15.68 2.20
C ASP A 41 -0.15 15.93 1.30
N GLU A 42 0.06 16.06 0.00
CA GLU A 42 -1.03 16.27 -0.96
C GLU A 42 -1.82 14.98 -1.19
N SER A 43 -3.13 15.10 -1.33
CA SER A 43 -4.02 13.93 -1.46
C SER A 43 -3.74 13.05 -2.68
N TYR A 44 -3.18 13.63 -3.74
CA TYR A 44 -2.87 12.90 -4.98
C TYR A 44 -1.59 12.06 -4.91
N VAL A 45 -0.75 12.27 -3.88
CA VAL A 45 0.58 11.63 -3.79
C VAL A 45 0.52 10.10 -3.86
N PRO A 46 -0.41 9.39 -3.22
CA PRO A 46 -0.46 7.93 -3.28
C PRO A 46 -1.15 7.34 -4.52
N GLU A 47 -1.77 8.17 -5.37
CA GLU A 47 -2.67 7.69 -6.43
C GLU A 47 -2.00 6.72 -7.41
N ARG A 48 -0.77 6.99 -7.82
CA ARG A 48 -0.06 6.14 -8.79
C ARG A 48 0.33 4.80 -8.17
N ALA A 49 0.80 4.81 -6.94
CA ALA A 49 1.13 3.58 -6.23
C ALA A 49 -0.11 2.71 -6.02
N GLU A 50 -1.23 3.33 -5.68
CA GLU A 50 -2.51 2.65 -5.52
C GLU A 50 -3.00 2.07 -6.85
N ALA A 51 -2.89 2.83 -7.94
CA ALA A 51 -3.27 2.37 -9.27
C ALA A 51 -2.41 1.18 -9.71
N GLY A 52 -1.10 1.23 -9.47
CA GLY A 52 -0.20 0.12 -9.78
C GLY A 52 -0.52 -1.14 -8.99
N LEU A 53 -0.78 -1.00 -7.70
CA LEU A 53 -1.19 -2.13 -6.86
C LEU A 53 -2.55 -2.69 -7.30
N THR A 54 -3.50 -1.83 -7.64
CA THR A 54 -4.81 -2.25 -8.12
C THR A 54 -4.69 -3.04 -9.43
N GLY A 55 -3.81 -2.61 -10.34
CA GLY A 55 -3.54 -3.36 -11.56
C GLY A 55 -3.04 -4.78 -11.28
N TRP A 56 -2.18 -4.95 -10.27
CA TRP A 56 -1.74 -6.27 -9.85
C TRP A 56 -2.90 -7.08 -9.22
N ILE A 57 -3.70 -6.46 -8.35
CA ILE A 57 -4.84 -7.11 -7.69
C ILE A 57 -5.86 -7.60 -8.74
N ASP A 58 -6.10 -6.81 -9.78
CA ASP A 58 -7.06 -7.16 -10.84
C ASP A 58 -6.69 -8.45 -11.59
N CYS A 59 -5.43 -8.86 -11.51
CA CYS A 59 -5.00 -10.16 -12.04
C CYS A 59 -5.42 -11.34 -11.16
N TYR A 60 -5.98 -11.08 -9.98
CA TYR A 60 -6.43 -12.09 -9.02
C TYR A 60 -7.94 -11.93 -8.77
N PRO A 61 -8.80 -12.60 -9.57
CA PRO A 61 -10.25 -12.33 -9.56
C PRO A 61 -10.95 -12.50 -8.22
N LYS A 62 -10.36 -13.26 -7.30
CA LYS A 62 -10.94 -13.48 -5.96
C LYS A 62 -10.47 -12.43 -4.95
N ALA A 63 -9.58 -11.50 -5.34
CA ALA A 63 -9.00 -10.51 -4.46
C ALA A 63 -9.54 -9.11 -4.76
N ARG A 64 -9.43 -8.20 -3.78
CA ARG A 64 -9.82 -6.80 -3.93
C ARG A 64 -8.95 -5.91 -3.07
N LEU A 65 -8.81 -4.65 -3.45
CA LEU A 65 -8.28 -3.62 -2.55
C LEU A 65 -9.37 -3.28 -1.54
N ALA A 66 -9.18 -3.67 -0.30
CA ALA A 66 -10.17 -3.53 0.77
C ALA A 66 -10.01 -2.23 1.56
N GLY A 67 -8.81 -1.65 1.54
CA GLY A 67 -8.56 -0.37 2.20
C GLY A 67 -7.22 0.22 1.80
N SER A 68 -7.15 1.55 1.88
CA SER A 68 -5.93 2.31 1.60
C SER A 68 -5.80 3.43 2.63
N LEU A 69 -4.59 3.64 3.13
CA LEU A 69 -4.30 4.72 4.08
C LEU A 69 -2.99 5.38 3.70
N PHE A 70 -3.05 6.70 3.53
CA PHE A 70 -1.89 7.54 3.23
C PHE A 70 -1.50 8.39 4.43
N CYS A 71 -0.22 8.42 4.77
CA CYS A 71 0.35 9.34 5.75
C CYS A 71 1.40 10.21 5.06
N GLY A 72 1.03 11.44 4.76
CA GLY A 72 1.94 12.44 4.20
C GLY A 72 2.66 13.26 5.26
N GLY A 73 3.60 14.09 4.84
CA GLY A 73 4.34 14.98 5.72
C GLY A 73 5.35 14.29 6.63
N VAL A 74 5.79 13.08 6.29
CA VAL A 74 6.75 12.30 7.09
C VAL A 74 8.03 12.08 6.29
N ASN A 75 9.02 12.95 6.50
CA ASN A 75 10.29 12.94 5.76
C ASN A 75 11.48 12.43 6.58
N GLU A 76 11.55 12.80 7.86
CA GLU A 76 12.68 12.45 8.71
C GLU A 76 12.44 11.13 9.46
N PRO A 77 13.51 10.44 9.88
CA PRO A 77 13.36 9.27 10.76
C PRO A 77 12.52 9.61 11.99
N HIS A 78 11.59 8.72 12.32
CA HIS A 78 10.67 8.86 13.45
C HIS A 78 9.63 10.00 13.33
N ALA A 79 9.55 10.70 12.20
CA ALA A 79 8.58 11.79 12.01
C ALA A 79 7.12 11.33 12.16
N ILE A 80 6.85 10.07 11.94
CA ILE A 80 5.50 9.50 12.07
C ILE A 80 5.05 9.31 13.52
N GLN A 81 5.97 9.37 14.49
CA GLN A 81 5.62 9.21 15.90
C GLN A 81 4.59 10.25 16.33
N GLY A 82 3.53 9.82 17.02
CA GLY A 82 2.43 10.70 17.46
C GLY A 82 1.46 11.11 16.37
N ASN A 83 1.64 10.65 15.13
CA ASN A 83 0.72 10.96 14.04
C ASN A 83 -0.59 10.19 14.20
N ALA A 84 -1.74 10.90 14.05
CA ALA A 84 -3.06 10.30 14.17
C ALA A 84 -3.30 9.14 13.18
N LYS A 85 -2.60 9.12 12.06
CA LYS A 85 -2.70 8.04 11.06
C LYS A 85 -2.25 6.68 11.60
N LEU A 86 -1.39 6.66 12.63
CA LEU A 86 -0.99 5.42 13.27
C LEU A 86 -2.19 4.72 13.93
N GLN A 87 -3.06 5.51 14.60
CA GLN A 87 -4.27 4.95 15.21
C GLN A 87 -5.24 4.45 14.13
N VAL A 88 -5.37 5.19 13.03
CA VAL A 88 -6.22 4.77 11.90
C VAL A 88 -5.72 3.45 11.31
N ALA A 89 -4.41 3.32 11.13
CA ALA A 89 -3.80 2.06 10.65
C ALA A 89 -4.05 0.90 11.62
N PHE A 90 -3.91 1.16 12.92
CA PHE A 90 -4.18 0.17 13.96
C PHE A 90 -5.64 -0.32 13.90
N GLU A 91 -6.60 0.60 13.83
CA GLU A 91 -8.02 0.24 13.74
C GLU A 91 -8.35 -0.50 12.43
N MET A 92 -7.71 -0.10 11.32
CA MET A 92 -7.83 -0.84 10.06
C MET A 92 -7.38 -2.30 10.22
N GLY A 93 -6.20 -2.51 10.81
CA GLY A 93 -5.68 -3.86 11.07
C GLY A 93 -6.57 -4.67 12.00
N LYS A 94 -7.13 -4.02 12.99
CA LYS A 94 -8.02 -4.64 13.98
C LYS A 94 -9.35 -5.10 13.39
N SER A 95 -9.79 -4.47 12.30
CA SER A 95 -11.05 -4.79 11.61
C SER A 95 -10.97 -5.96 10.63
N ILE A 96 -9.76 -6.47 10.41
CA ILE A 96 -9.53 -7.56 9.45
C ILE A 96 -9.94 -8.92 10.02
#